data_25b4b5ed115f4a648a322e7ad3b672f1
#
_entry.id   25b4b5ed115f4a648a322e7ad3b672f1
#
_cell.length_a   1.000
_cell.length_b   1.000
_cell.length_c   1.000
_cell.angle_alpha   90.00
_cell.angle_beta   90.00
_cell.angle_gamma   90.00
#
_symmetry.space_group_name_H-M   'P 1'
#
loop_
_entity.id
_entity.type
_entity.pdbx_description
1 polymer ?
#
loop_
_entity_poly.entity_id
_entity_poly.type
_entity_poly.pdbx_seq_one_letter_code
_entity_poly.pdbx_strand_id
1 'polypeptide(L)'
;MIYNDNERKPQLWLGGAHFINDVYTGFLNPIMPFIAEQVKISMPVATIVLSCSHIFSSLLQPYFGFFADKMRKRAFVFWGLLFTATFISLVPATSKIHLMILFIILGSLGSSLFHPQSLGFVVKFSTGDTVKNMGIFIAMGTLGFSMGPLLSSSIAQYFGLAKMPFLSILGIVWAILMFSCVPKFSNTPAPKSNINLKNAFLDILTNKQLNILNIIAMLKSLITTSCSILLPFLWKSMGYSKVQIGTALFFFLFLGGIASLLSPKLEKKIGTATVFYISMIATLPMMLLYMLTYKTMPQIAFVIFALMGFVTMFAAPITMSMAQKVLPEYKSIIGGFINGFSWGVVAIAMSIIGFIAQATSIVPVLVVISVIPAICSILVKYPVSYTHL
;
A
#
# COMPACT_ATOMS: atom_id res chain seq x y z
N MET A 1 18.80 -17.31 24.79
CA MET A 1 18.50 -16.21 25.73
C MET A 1 16.99 -16.14 25.86
N ILE A 2 16.47 -16.53 27.00
CA ILE A 2 15.07 -16.42 27.38
C ILE A 2 14.83 -14.93 27.58
N TYR A 3 14.07 -14.29 26.72
CA TYR A 3 13.66 -12.90 26.86
C TYR A 3 12.74 -12.80 28.06
N ASN A 4 13.09 -11.95 29.01
CA ASN A 4 12.28 -11.72 30.20
C ASN A 4 10.98 -11.02 29.75
N ASP A 5 9.82 -11.58 30.05
CA ASP A 5 8.49 -11.13 29.59
C ASP A 5 8.12 -9.68 30.01
N ASN A 6 8.91 -9.07 30.88
CA ASN A 6 8.73 -7.69 31.36
C ASN A 6 9.51 -6.64 30.60
N GLU A 7 10.36 -6.97 29.63
CA GLU A 7 11.17 -6.00 28.91
C GLU A 7 10.62 -5.74 27.49
N ARG A 8 10.02 -4.55 27.32
CA ARG A 8 9.82 -3.81 26.06
C ARG A 8 9.36 -4.68 24.89
N LYS A 9 8.06 -4.84 24.76
CA LYS A 9 7.40 -5.58 23.66
C LYS A 9 7.84 -5.04 22.27
N PRO A 10 8.93 -5.54 21.65
CA PRO A 10 9.48 -4.98 20.41
C PRO A 10 8.45 -4.95 19.29
N GLN A 11 7.49 -5.89 19.31
CA GLN A 11 6.41 -6.01 18.34
C GLN A 11 5.49 -4.78 18.35
N LEU A 12 5.22 -4.18 19.51
CA LEU A 12 4.41 -2.98 19.62
C LEU A 12 5.14 -1.77 19.02
N TRP A 13 6.45 -1.64 19.29
CA TRP A 13 7.26 -0.57 18.72
C TRP A 13 7.38 -0.70 17.21
N LEU A 14 7.57 -1.93 16.70
CA LEU A 14 7.60 -2.20 15.25
C LEU A 14 6.24 -1.94 14.59
N GLY A 15 5.14 -2.33 15.27
CA GLY A 15 3.79 -2.04 14.79
C GLY A 15 3.51 -0.54 14.74
N GLY A 16 3.88 0.20 15.79
CA GLY A 16 3.76 1.67 15.79
C GLY A 16 4.63 2.34 14.73
N ALA A 17 5.85 1.83 14.49
CA ALA A 17 6.70 2.32 13.42
C ALA A 17 6.10 2.05 12.03
N HIS A 18 5.46 0.90 11.84
CA HIS A 18 4.76 0.57 10.60
C HIS A 18 3.56 1.50 10.39
N PHE A 19 2.76 1.73 11.45
CA PHE A 19 1.69 2.70 11.41
C PHE A 19 2.20 4.08 10.96
N ILE A 20 3.24 4.60 11.62
CA ILE A 20 3.81 5.92 11.31
C ILE A 20 4.39 5.96 9.89
N ASN A 21 5.15 4.94 9.47
CA ASN A 21 5.70 4.88 8.11
C ASN A 21 4.57 4.96 7.06
N ASP A 22 3.50 4.19 7.28
CA ASP A 22 2.43 4.09 6.29
C ASP A 22 1.48 5.28 6.32
N VAL A 23 1.37 6.01 7.43
CA VAL A 23 0.74 7.33 7.45
C VAL A 23 1.40 8.25 6.40
N TYR A 24 2.75 8.29 6.33
CA TYR A 24 3.44 9.12 5.33
C TYR A 24 3.29 8.59 3.90
N THR A 25 3.26 7.28 3.70
CA THR A 25 3.03 6.72 2.35
C THR A 25 1.65 7.06 1.80
N GLY A 26 0.65 7.26 2.68
CA GLY A 26 -0.70 7.71 2.33
C GLY A 26 -0.86 9.22 2.13
N PHE A 27 0.14 10.06 2.43
CA PHE A 27 0.00 11.53 2.49
C PHE A 27 -0.32 12.19 1.16
N LEU A 28 0.34 11.78 0.09
CA LEU A 28 0.42 12.59 -1.12
C LEU A 28 -0.86 12.56 -1.95
N ASN A 29 -1.54 11.42 -2.03
CA ASN A 29 -2.69 11.25 -2.93
C ASN A 29 -3.79 12.31 -2.75
N PRO A 30 -4.33 12.59 -1.54
CA PRO A 30 -5.42 13.54 -1.37
C PRO A 30 -5.03 14.99 -1.64
N ILE A 31 -3.77 15.35 -1.39
CA ILE A 31 -3.27 16.72 -1.50
C ILE A 31 -2.52 16.98 -2.82
N MET A 32 -2.25 15.95 -3.62
CA MET A 32 -1.51 16.08 -4.88
C MET A 32 -2.14 17.08 -5.86
N PRO A 33 -3.47 17.18 -6.02
CA PRO A 33 -4.06 18.18 -6.89
C PRO A 33 -3.75 19.64 -6.48
N PHE A 34 -3.52 19.87 -5.19
CA PHE A 34 -3.16 21.20 -4.65
C PHE A 34 -1.65 21.44 -4.75
N ILE A 35 -0.84 20.40 -4.59
CA ILE A 35 0.61 20.48 -4.85
C ILE A 35 0.87 20.70 -6.35
N ALA A 36 0.14 20.02 -7.22
CA ALA A 36 0.25 20.18 -8.68
C ALA A 36 -0.05 21.62 -9.13
N GLU A 37 -1.06 22.26 -8.53
CA GLU A 37 -1.36 23.66 -8.75
C GLU A 37 -0.22 24.59 -8.26
N GLN A 38 0.31 24.35 -7.05
CA GLN A 38 1.42 25.12 -6.48
C GLN A 38 2.70 25.01 -7.32
N VAL A 39 3.02 23.81 -7.82
CA VAL A 39 4.21 23.54 -8.65
C VAL A 39 3.96 23.87 -10.13
N LYS A 40 2.70 24.15 -10.52
CA LYS A 40 2.26 24.43 -11.90
C LYS A 40 2.51 23.26 -12.87
N ILE A 41 2.15 22.06 -12.46
CA ILE A 41 2.22 20.85 -13.29
C ILE A 41 0.82 20.34 -13.64
N SER A 42 0.72 19.66 -14.78
CA SER A 42 -0.53 19.01 -15.23
C SER A 42 -0.83 17.74 -14.44
N MET A 43 -2.09 17.28 -14.49
CA MET A 43 -2.52 16.03 -13.86
C MET A 43 -1.69 14.82 -14.31
N PRO A 44 -1.37 14.59 -15.61
CA PRO A 44 -0.51 13.47 -16.01
C PRO A 44 0.88 13.52 -15.39
N VAL A 45 1.50 14.70 -15.32
CA VAL A 45 2.81 14.84 -14.68
C VAL A 45 2.72 14.50 -13.19
N ALA A 46 1.68 14.98 -12.49
CA ALA A 46 1.43 14.64 -11.10
C ALA A 46 1.18 13.12 -10.91
N THR A 47 0.47 12.48 -11.85
CA THR A 47 0.24 11.03 -11.84
C THR A 47 1.56 10.26 -12.02
N ILE A 48 2.44 10.69 -12.93
CA ILE A 48 3.78 10.10 -13.11
C ILE A 48 4.59 10.23 -11.81
N VAL A 49 4.57 11.39 -11.19
CA VAL A 49 5.30 11.65 -9.95
C VAL A 49 4.81 10.74 -8.80
N LEU A 50 3.50 10.56 -8.65
CA LEU A 50 2.94 9.60 -7.70
C LEU A 50 3.29 8.14 -8.07
N SER A 51 3.30 7.82 -9.35
CA SER A 51 3.74 6.51 -9.85
C SER A 51 5.19 6.22 -9.50
N CYS A 52 6.08 7.21 -9.63
CA CYS A 52 7.46 7.09 -9.18
C CYS A 52 7.54 6.75 -7.68
N SER A 53 6.70 7.37 -6.83
CA SER A 53 6.64 7.01 -5.42
C SER A 53 6.34 5.52 -5.22
N HIS A 54 5.33 4.99 -5.88
CA HIS A 54 4.97 3.57 -5.79
C HIS A 54 6.05 2.64 -6.37
N ILE A 55 6.70 3.01 -7.48
CA ILE A 55 7.79 2.24 -8.07
C ILE A 55 8.96 2.13 -7.07
N PHE A 56 9.44 3.24 -6.55
CA PHE A 56 10.57 3.27 -5.63
C PHE A 56 10.26 2.65 -4.26
N SER A 57 9.02 2.78 -3.77
CA SER A 57 8.62 2.17 -2.49
C SER A 57 8.39 0.66 -2.58
N SER A 58 8.08 0.11 -3.76
CA SER A 58 7.65 -1.28 -3.91
C SER A 58 8.66 -2.17 -4.62
N LEU A 59 9.14 -1.79 -5.81
CA LEU A 59 10.02 -2.66 -6.61
C LEU A 59 11.41 -2.86 -6.01
N LEU A 60 11.87 -1.95 -5.16
CA LEU A 60 13.18 -2.06 -4.51
C LEU A 60 13.15 -2.84 -3.19
N GLN A 61 11.97 -3.18 -2.65
CA GLN A 61 11.85 -3.94 -1.40
C GLN A 61 12.60 -5.29 -1.42
N PRO A 62 12.54 -6.13 -2.48
CA PRO A 62 13.29 -7.38 -2.52
C PRO A 62 14.80 -7.16 -2.46
N TYR A 63 15.30 -6.11 -3.11
CA TYR A 63 16.70 -5.73 -3.10
C TYR A 63 17.16 -5.34 -1.70
N PHE A 64 16.45 -4.43 -1.05
CA PHE A 64 16.76 -4.01 0.31
C PHE A 64 16.54 -5.12 1.35
N GLY A 65 15.59 -6.02 1.12
CA GLY A 65 15.39 -7.21 1.95
C GLY A 65 16.62 -8.12 1.96
N PHE A 66 17.19 -8.38 0.80
CA PHE A 66 18.45 -9.15 0.68
C PHE A 66 19.60 -8.50 1.46
N PHE A 67 19.76 -7.17 1.36
CA PHE A 67 20.79 -6.44 2.12
C PHE A 67 20.50 -6.41 3.61
N ALA A 68 19.23 -6.27 4.01
CA ALA A 68 18.82 -6.28 5.42
C ALA A 68 19.19 -7.60 6.10
N ASP A 69 18.95 -8.73 5.43
CA ASP A 69 19.31 -10.06 5.91
C ASP A 69 20.82 -10.22 6.05
N LYS A 70 21.59 -9.64 5.12
CA LYS A 70 23.05 -9.73 5.12
C LYS A 70 23.70 -8.82 6.16
N MET A 71 23.21 -7.60 6.32
CA MET A 71 23.82 -6.59 7.20
C MET A 71 23.45 -6.73 8.68
N ARG A 72 22.31 -7.35 9.01
CA ARG A 72 21.84 -7.62 10.38
C ARG A 72 21.85 -6.42 11.34
N LYS A 73 21.80 -5.20 10.82
CA LYS A 73 21.78 -3.97 11.60
C LYS A 73 20.39 -3.37 11.58
N ARG A 74 19.96 -2.73 12.69
CA ARG A 74 18.69 -1.97 12.78
C ARG A 74 18.63 -0.75 11.86
N ALA A 75 19.68 -0.51 11.10
CA ALA A 75 19.89 0.71 10.34
C ALA A 75 18.75 0.98 9.34
N PHE A 76 18.26 -0.05 8.65
CA PHE A 76 17.25 0.14 7.61
C PHE A 76 15.87 0.50 8.17
N VAL A 77 15.48 -0.04 9.33
CA VAL A 77 14.23 0.37 9.99
C VAL A 77 14.31 1.82 10.45
N PHE A 78 15.46 2.21 11.04
CA PHE A 78 15.68 3.59 11.51
C PHE A 78 15.73 4.58 10.34
N TRP A 79 16.67 4.39 9.41
CA TRP A 79 16.85 5.28 8.26
C TRP A 79 15.63 5.26 7.33
N GLY A 80 14.99 4.10 7.19
CA GLY A 80 13.78 3.95 6.42
C GLY A 80 12.68 4.86 6.91
N LEU A 81 12.32 4.77 8.19
CA LEU A 81 11.30 5.62 8.80
C LEU A 81 11.68 7.10 8.77
N LEU A 82 12.96 7.41 9.08
CA LEU A 82 13.47 8.77 9.07
C LEU A 82 13.35 9.42 7.68
N PHE A 83 13.74 8.69 6.63
CA PHE A 83 13.68 9.20 5.25
C PHE A 83 12.23 9.34 4.80
N THR A 84 11.39 8.33 5.03
CA THR A 84 9.98 8.41 4.68
C THR A 84 9.32 9.62 5.33
N ALA A 85 9.46 9.77 6.64
CA ALA A 85 8.83 10.87 7.38
C ALA A 85 9.33 12.23 6.94
N THR A 86 10.66 12.38 6.83
CA THR A 86 11.27 13.67 6.49
C THR A 86 10.94 14.09 5.07
N PHE A 87 11.25 13.25 4.09
CA PHE A 87 11.18 13.66 2.70
C PHE A 87 9.75 13.72 2.18
N ILE A 88 8.86 12.79 2.57
CA ILE A 88 7.45 12.87 2.17
C ILE A 88 6.79 14.13 2.76
N SER A 89 7.13 14.52 4.00
CA SER A 89 6.61 15.76 4.60
C SER A 89 7.12 17.03 3.93
N LEU A 90 8.30 17.00 3.31
CA LEU A 90 8.88 18.15 2.59
C LEU A 90 8.22 18.38 1.22
N VAL A 91 7.65 17.33 0.60
CA VAL A 91 7.04 17.42 -0.74
C VAL A 91 6.03 18.58 -0.86
N PRO A 92 5.03 18.72 0.04
CA PRO A 92 4.01 19.76 -0.11
C PRO A 92 4.53 21.19 0.07
N ALA A 93 5.67 21.37 0.73
CA ALA A 93 6.22 22.69 1.00
C ALA A 93 7.08 23.26 -0.14
N THR A 94 7.42 22.45 -1.16
CA THR A 94 8.21 22.92 -2.30
C THR A 94 7.34 23.40 -3.45
N SER A 95 7.78 24.47 -4.13
CA SER A 95 7.22 24.93 -5.41
C SER A 95 8.04 24.51 -6.64
N LYS A 96 9.14 23.76 -6.44
CA LYS A 96 10.07 23.37 -7.50
C LYS A 96 9.91 21.88 -7.83
N ILE A 97 9.59 21.56 -9.08
CA ILE A 97 9.32 20.18 -9.53
C ILE A 97 10.51 19.23 -9.28
N HIS A 98 11.75 19.68 -9.50
CA HIS A 98 12.93 18.84 -9.29
C HIS A 98 13.13 18.49 -7.81
N LEU A 99 12.86 19.42 -6.88
CA LEU A 99 12.89 19.14 -5.45
C LEU A 99 11.74 18.22 -5.04
N MET A 100 10.54 18.40 -5.59
CA MET A 100 9.41 17.53 -5.37
C MET A 100 9.74 16.09 -5.75
N ILE A 101 10.29 15.88 -6.94
CA ILE A 101 10.71 14.54 -7.43
C ILE A 101 11.79 13.95 -6.52
N LEU A 102 12.81 14.73 -6.18
CA LEU A 102 13.90 14.29 -5.29
C LEU A 102 13.34 13.84 -3.93
N PHE A 103 12.48 14.64 -3.31
CA PHE A 103 11.90 14.30 -2.01
C PHE A 103 11.02 13.06 -2.07
N ILE A 104 10.23 12.90 -3.13
CA ILE A 104 9.42 11.71 -3.35
C ILE A 104 10.30 10.47 -3.49
N ILE A 105 11.36 10.53 -4.29
CA ILE A 105 12.28 9.39 -4.46
C ILE A 105 12.94 9.04 -3.12
N LEU A 106 13.51 10.00 -2.40
CA LEU A 106 14.18 9.76 -1.13
C LEU A 106 13.22 9.22 -0.05
N GLY A 107 12.02 9.78 0.04
CA GLY A 107 10.99 9.29 0.97
C GLY A 107 10.51 7.88 0.62
N SER A 108 10.32 7.58 -0.66
CA SER A 108 9.88 6.26 -1.13
C SER A 108 10.98 5.20 -0.95
N LEU A 109 12.25 5.56 -1.16
CA LEU A 109 13.40 4.71 -0.80
C LEU A 109 13.42 4.41 0.71
N GLY A 110 13.05 5.38 1.54
CA GLY A 110 12.86 5.16 2.98
C GLY A 110 11.88 4.04 3.27
N SER A 111 10.71 4.07 2.67
CA SER A 111 9.69 3.02 2.80
C SER A 111 10.18 1.65 2.30
N SER A 112 10.92 1.61 1.18
CA SER A 112 11.54 0.38 0.67
C SER A 112 12.58 -0.23 1.61
N LEU A 113 13.32 0.59 2.34
CA LEU A 113 14.28 0.13 3.35
C LEU A 113 13.55 -0.41 4.59
N PHE A 114 12.47 0.27 5.01
CA PHE A 114 11.75 -0.01 6.24
C PHE A 114 11.04 -1.37 6.21
N HIS A 115 10.22 -1.63 5.19
CA HIS A 115 9.28 -2.76 5.17
C HIS A 115 9.95 -4.13 5.30
N PRO A 116 10.94 -4.53 4.46
CA PRO A 116 11.49 -5.87 4.53
C PRO A 116 12.22 -6.14 5.84
N GLN A 117 12.95 -5.16 6.38
CA GLN A 117 13.68 -5.34 7.62
C GLN A 117 12.74 -5.39 8.84
N SER A 118 11.70 -4.55 8.87
CA SER A 118 10.73 -4.55 9.96
C SER A 118 9.93 -5.85 10.00
N LEU A 119 9.52 -6.40 8.84
CA LEU A 119 8.91 -7.71 8.74
C LEU A 119 9.80 -8.82 9.32
N GLY A 120 11.07 -8.84 8.93
CA GLY A 120 12.06 -9.79 9.45
C GLY A 120 12.22 -9.68 10.98
N PHE A 121 12.15 -8.47 11.52
CA PHE A 121 12.23 -8.22 12.96
C PHE A 121 10.98 -8.71 13.72
N VAL A 122 9.78 -8.50 13.17
CA VAL A 122 8.55 -9.05 13.76
C VAL A 122 8.65 -10.54 13.91
N VAL A 123 9.06 -11.26 12.87
CA VAL A 123 9.25 -12.72 12.94
C VAL A 123 10.29 -13.10 14.00
N LYS A 124 11.45 -12.41 14.00
CA LYS A 124 12.56 -12.72 14.90
C LYS A 124 12.25 -12.45 16.37
N PHE A 125 11.56 -11.35 16.67
CA PHE A 125 11.26 -10.96 18.05
C PHE A 125 9.89 -11.45 18.52
N SER A 126 9.18 -12.25 17.72
CA SER A 126 7.94 -12.88 18.16
C SER A 126 8.23 -13.91 19.24
N THR A 127 7.71 -13.65 20.44
CA THR A 127 7.56 -14.62 21.50
C THR A 127 6.14 -15.17 21.44
N GLY A 128 5.98 -16.50 21.30
CA GLY A 128 4.67 -17.14 21.18
C GLY A 128 4.13 -17.16 19.73
N ASP A 129 2.91 -16.66 19.52
CA ASP A 129 2.21 -16.74 18.23
C ASP A 129 2.72 -15.70 17.21
N THR A 130 3.64 -16.13 16.34
CA THR A 130 4.20 -15.31 15.27
C THR A 130 3.13 -14.85 14.27
N VAL A 131 2.10 -15.66 14.02
CA VAL A 131 1.02 -15.32 13.08
C VAL A 131 0.21 -14.16 13.64
N LYS A 132 -0.11 -14.18 14.93
CA LYS A 132 -0.79 -13.09 15.62
C LYS A 132 0.02 -11.79 15.60
N ASN A 133 1.31 -11.86 15.90
CA ASN A 133 2.19 -10.69 15.91
C ASN A 133 2.36 -10.07 14.51
N MET A 134 2.46 -10.91 13.49
CA MET A 134 2.47 -10.48 12.09
C MET A 134 1.13 -9.84 11.69
N GLY A 135 0.02 -10.42 12.11
CA GLY A 135 -1.32 -9.85 11.88
C GLY A 135 -1.48 -8.46 12.48
N ILE A 136 -1.01 -8.25 13.72
CA ILE A 136 -1.01 -6.92 14.37
C ILE A 136 -0.14 -5.94 13.59
N PHE A 137 1.06 -6.36 13.19
CA PHE A 137 1.98 -5.51 12.41
C PHE A 137 1.35 -5.06 11.08
N ILE A 138 0.74 -5.97 10.33
CA ILE A 138 0.06 -5.65 9.06
C ILE A 138 -1.15 -4.74 9.30
N ALA A 139 -1.95 -5.00 10.34
CA ALA A 139 -3.09 -4.17 10.69
C ALA A 139 -2.68 -2.73 11.03
N MET A 140 -1.58 -2.55 11.76
CA MET A 140 -1.04 -1.22 12.09
C MET A 140 -0.60 -0.47 10.83
N GLY A 141 0.07 -1.12 9.87
CA GLY A 141 0.41 -0.51 8.58
C GLY A 141 -0.84 -0.09 7.79
N THR A 142 -1.83 -0.99 7.68
CA THR A 142 -3.09 -0.69 6.98
C THR A 142 -3.84 0.49 7.60
N LEU A 143 -3.90 0.55 8.93
CA LEU A 143 -4.48 1.69 9.66
C LEU A 143 -3.69 2.97 9.39
N GLY A 144 -2.36 2.92 9.43
CA GLY A 144 -1.49 4.06 9.11
C GLY A 144 -1.74 4.58 7.69
N PHE A 145 -1.74 3.68 6.71
CA PHE A 145 -2.00 4.03 5.32
C PHE A 145 -3.37 4.68 5.11
N SER A 146 -4.40 4.22 5.81
CA SER A 146 -5.72 4.82 5.76
C SER A 146 -5.78 6.18 6.46
N MET A 147 -5.07 6.36 7.58
CA MET A 147 -5.02 7.64 8.33
C MET A 147 -4.23 8.73 7.58
N GLY A 148 -3.28 8.34 6.74
CA GLY A 148 -2.45 9.28 5.97
C GLY A 148 -3.25 10.34 5.22
N PRO A 149 -4.21 9.98 4.38
CA PRO A 149 -5.09 10.93 3.67
C PRO A 149 -5.81 11.91 4.57
N LEU A 150 -6.38 11.44 5.67
CA LEU A 150 -7.12 12.29 6.61
C LEU A 150 -6.20 13.28 7.31
N LEU A 151 -5.05 12.82 7.79
CA LEU A 151 -4.09 13.66 8.49
C LEU A 151 -3.48 14.71 7.57
N SER A 152 -2.96 14.30 6.40
CA SER A 152 -2.32 15.21 5.46
C SER A 152 -3.26 16.28 4.95
N SER A 153 -4.49 15.90 4.60
CA SER A 153 -5.50 16.83 4.09
C SER A 153 -5.97 17.81 5.17
N SER A 154 -6.13 17.34 6.42
CA SER A 154 -6.51 18.20 7.55
C SER A 154 -5.42 19.24 7.84
N ILE A 155 -4.17 18.81 7.95
CA ILE A 155 -3.05 19.75 8.18
C ILE A 155 -2.91 20.72 7.00
N ALA A 156 -3.00 20.23 5.77
CA ALA A 156 -2.95 21.10 4.58
C ALA A 156 -4.12 22.06 4.50
N GLN A 157 -5.30 21.73 5.02
CA GLN A 157 -6.47 22.59 5.05
C GLN A 157 -6.33 23.71 6.07
N TYR A 158 -5.99 23.38 7.32
CA TYR A 158 -6.01 24.31 8.44
C TYR A 158 -4.72 25.10 8.62
N PHE A 159 -3.57 24.52 8.25
CA PHE A 159 -2.25 25.13 8.47
C PHE A 159 -1.51 25.42 7.15
N GLY A 160 -2.02 24.95 6.02
CA GLY A 160 -1.40 25.13 4.70
C GLY A 160 -0.31 24.12 4.37
N LEU A 161 0.01 23.98 3.08
CA LEU A 161 1.02 23.04 2.57
C LEU A 161 2.42 23.36 3.10
N ALA A 162 2.74 24.63 3.33
CA ALA A 162 4.04 25.07 3.83
C ALA A 162 4.37 24.61 5.27
N LYS A 163 3.36 24.20 6.05
CA LYS A 163 3.55 23.68 7.41
C LYS A 163 3.66 22.16 7.48
N MET A 164 3.45 21.45 6.37
CA MET A 164 3.55 19.99 6.31
C MET A 164 4.92 19.43 6.77
N PRO A 165 6.06 20.10 6.57
CA PRO A 165 7.36 19.62 7.07
C PRO A 165 7.41 19.37 8.59
N PHE A 166 6.63 20.10 9.39
CA PHE A 166 6.56 19.87 10.84
C PHE A 166 6.02 18.48 11.22
N LEU A 167 5.27 17.85 10.33
CA LEU A 167 4.81 16.47 10.55
C LEU A 167 5.98 15.48 10.61
N SER A 168 7.12 15.78 9.96
CA SER A 168 8.30 14.92 10.03
C SER A 168 8.77 14.67 11.48
N ILE A 169 8.51 15.60 12.41
CA ILE A 169 8.88 15.49 13.82
C ILE A 169 8.32 14.20 14.43
N LEU A 170 7.06 13.84 14.13
CA LEU A 170 6.44 12.62 14.62
C LEU A 170 7.22 11.38 14.20
N GLY A 171 7.60 11.29 12.92
CA GLY A 171 8.37 10.16 12.41
C GLY A 171 9.81 10.14 12.90
N ILE A 172 10.45 11.30 13.02
CA ILE A 172 11.81 11.44 13.57
C ILE A 172 11.85 10.97 15.03
N VAL A 173 10.91 11.46 15.86
CA VAL A 173 10.80 11.04 17.28
C VAL A 173 10.58 9.53 17.35
N TRP A 174 9.68 8.98 16.54
CA TRP A 174 9.42 7.53 16.54
C TRP A 174 10.64 6.74 16.08
N ALA A 175 11.36 7.19 15.05
CA ALA A 175 12.61 6.56 14.60
C ALA A 175 13.66 6.50 15.72
N ILE A 176 13.84 7.59 16.48
CA ILE A 176 14.75 7.65 17.63
C ILE A 176 14.31 6.67 18.72
N LEU A 177 13.01 6.67 19.07
CA LEU A 177 12.46 5.73 20.07
C LEU A 177 12.66 4.28 19.63
N MET A 178 12.39 3.96 18.37
CA MET A 178 12.65 2.64 17.78
C MET A 178 14.11 2.23 17.92
N PHE A 179 15.04 3.13 17.63
CA PHE A 179 16.46 2.86 17.75
C PHE A 179 16.87 2.53 19.20
N SER A 180 16.17 3.09 20.18
CA SER A 180 16.41 2.84 21.61
C SER A 180 15.69 1.59 22.13
N CYS A 181 14.48 1.33 21.64
CA CYS A 181 13.58 0.32 22.23
C CYS A 181 13.65 -1.05 21.52
N VAL A 182 14.02 -1.11 20.23
CA VAL A 182 14.17 -2.40 19.52
C VAL A 182 15.56 -2.98 19.81
N PRO A 183 15.64 -4.25 20.23
CA PRO A 183 16.91 -4.88 20.60
C PRO A 183 17.91 -4.93 19.43
N LYS A 184 19.20 -4.90 19.75
CA LYS A 184 20.28 -5.14 18.79
C LYS A 184 20.25 -6.60 18.36
N PHE A 185 20.66 -6.89 17.13
CA PHE A 185 20.88 -8.25 16.71
C PHE A 185 21.99 -8.90 17.56
N SER A 186 21.74 -10.11 18.06
CA SER A 186 22.83 -10.95 18.56
C SER A 186 23.67 -11.42 17.34
N ASN A 187 24.98 -11.59 17.55
CA ASN A 187 25.94 -12.02 16.50
C ASN A 187 25.75 -13.47 16.01
N THR A 188 24.58 -14.07 16.20
CA THR A 188 24.29 -15.41 15.67
C THR A 188 24.28 -15.40 14.14
N PRO A 189 24.99 -16.30 13.47
CA PRO A 189 24.99 -16.38 12.01
C PRO A 189 23.60 -16.57 11.42
N ALA A 190 23.27 -15.93 10.31
CA ALA A 190 22.04 -16.24 9.59
C ALA A 190 22.05 -17.72 9.18
N PRO A 191 20.91 -18.40 9.20
CA PRO A 191 20.82 -19.64 8.43
C PRO A 191 21.27 -19.29 6.99
N LYS A 192 22.27 -20.00 6.48
CA LYS A 192 22.64 -19.87 5.07
C LYS A 192 21.43 -20.34 4.27
N SER A 193 20.61 -19.42 3.78
CA SER A 193 19.63 -19.79 2.76
C SER A 193 20.43 -20.02 1.47
N ASN A 194 20.54 -21.25 1.04
CA ASN A 194 21.11 -21.60 -0.27
C ASN A 194 20.13 -21.27 -1.42
N ILE A 195 19.19 -20.35 -1.22
CA ILE A 195 18.22 -19.96 -2.24
C ILE A 195 18.97 -19.19 -3.33
N ASN A 196 19.03 -19.79 -4.50
CA ASN A 196 19.48 -19.11 -5.70
C ASN A 196 18.34 -18.18 -6.19
N LEU A 197 18.53 -16.87 -6.01
CA LEU A 197 17.53 -15.87 -6.38
C LEU A 197 17.11 -15.98 -7.86
N LYS A 198 18.03 -16.27 -8.77
CA LYS A 198 17.73 -16.44 -10.20
C LYS A 198 16.75 -17.60 -10.42
N ASN A 199 17.00 -18.74 -9.79
CA ASN A 199 16.13 -19.90 -9.90
C ASN A 199 14.77 -19.63 -9.26
N ALA A 200 14.73 -19.00 -8.07
CA ALA A 200 13.48 -18.61 -7.42
C ALA A 200 12.61 -17.69 -8.30
N PHE A 201 13.23 -16.69 -8.94
CA PHE A 201 12.51 -15.82 -9.88
C PHE A 201 12.01 -16.58 -11.12
N LEU A 202 12.81 -17.48 -11.68
CA LEU A 202 12.38 -18.32 -12.81
C LEU A 202 11.19 -19.21 -12.42
N ASP A 203 11.28 -19.88 -11.27
CA ASP A 203 10.21 -20.76 -10.78
C ASP A 203 8.91 -19.97 -10.54
N ILE A 204 9.00 -18.76 -9.98
CA ILE A 204 7.84 -17.87 -9.79
C ILE A 204 7.25 -17.42 -11.14
N LEU A 205 8.08 -16.93 -12.06
CA LEU A 205 7.63 -16.39 -13.34
C LEU A 205 7.09 -17.47 -14.28
N THR A 206 7.53 -18.73 -14.16
CA THR A 206 7.02 -19.84 -14.96
C THR A 206 5.81 -20.52 -14.34
N ASN A 207 5.52 -20.27 -13.05
CA ASN A 207 4.38 -20.88 -12.38
C ASN A 207 3.07 -20.21 -12.75
N LYS A 208 2.21 -20.94 -13.50
CA LYS A 208 0.93 -20.43 -14.00
C LYS A 208 0.00 -19.96 -12.89
N GLN A 209 -0.09 -20.70 -11.78
CA GLN A 209 -0.99 -20.36 -10.67
C GLN A 209 -0.56 -19.07 -9.98
N LEU A 210 0.74 -18.90 -9.71
CA LEU A 210 1.29 -17.65 -9.15
C LEU A 210 1.06 -16.45 -10.06
N ASN A 211 1.23 -16.62 -11.37
CA ASN A 211 1.00 -15.55 -12.34
C ASN A 211 -0.47 -15.13 -12.39
N ILE A 212 -1.42 -16.07 -12.32
CA ILE A 212 -2.85 -15.74 -12.26
C ILE A 212 -3.18 -15.02 -10.97
N LEU A 213 -2.69 -15.48 -9.81
CA LEU A 213 -2.88 -14.79 -8.54
C LEU A 213 -2.28 -13.37 -8.56
N ASN A 214 -1.12 -13.21 -9.21
CA ASN A 214 -0.49 -11.90 -9.39
C ASN A 214 -1.34 -10.97 -10.30
N ILE A 215 -1.89 -11.48 -11.40
CA ILE A 215 -2.81 -10.71 -12.26
C ILE A 215 -4.03 -10.25 -11.45
N ILE A 216 -4.63 -11.13 -10.64
CA ILE A 216 -5.76 -10.76 -9.77
C ILE A 216 -5.34 -9.65 -8.78
N ALA A 217 -4.15 -9.75 -8.18
CA ALA A 217 -3.61 -8.72 -7.29
C ALA A 217 -3.40 -7.40 -8.03
N MET A 218 -2.83 -7.42 -9.25
CA MET A 218 -2.66 -6.24 -10.11
C MET A 218 -3.98 -5.55 -10.43
N LEU A 219 -5.00 -6.30 -10.83
CA LEU A 219 -6.31 -5.74 -11.20
C LEU A 219 -6.98 -5.03 -10.02
N LYS A 220 -6.84 -5.56 -8.81
CA LYS A 220 -7.34 -4.94 -7.59
C LYS A 220 -6.53 -3.71 -7.19
N SER A 221 -5.21 -3.80 -7.29
CA SER A 221 -4.32 -2.65 -7.07
C SER A 221 -4.59 -1.54 -8.07
N LEU A 222 -4.93 -1.87 -9.33
CA LEU A 222 -5.27 -0.91 -10.37
C LEU A 222 -6.50 -0.07 -9.98
N ILE A 223 -7.57 -0.69 -9.47
CA ILE A 223 -8.76 0.04 -9.00
C ILE A 223 -8.39 0.95 -7.82
N THR A 224 -7.73 0.39 -6.80
CA THR A 224 -7.38 1.15 -5.60
C THR A 224 -6.51 2.35 -5.93
N THR A 225 -5.48 2.13 -6.75
CA THR A 225 -4.53 3.18 -7.13
C THR A 225 -5.20 4.24 -8.01
N SER A 226 -6.00 3.83 -9.00
CA SER A 226 -6.70 4.76 -9.89
C SER A 226 -7.69 5.63 -9.12
N CYS A 227 -8.48 5.05 -8.22
CA CYS A 227 -9.37 5.81 -7.35
C CYS A 227 -8.59 6.77 -6.45
N SER A 228 -7.50 6.32 -5.83
CA SER A 228 -6.72 7.13 -4.91
C SER A 228 -5.96 8.27 -5.58
N ILE A 229 -5.58 8.11 -6.84
CA ILE A 229 -4.82 9.13 -7.60
C ILE A 229 -5.75 10.06 -8.38
N LEU A 230 -6.75 9.52 -9.12
CA LEU A 230 -7.54 10.32 -10.05
C LEU A 230 -8.72 11.04 -9.39
N LEU A 231 -9.43 10.39 -8.44
CA LEU A 231 -10.59 11.01 -7.80
C LEU A 231 -10.27 12.30 -7.04
N PRO A 232 -9.13 12.47 -6.35
CA PRO A 232 -8.75 13.75 -5.76
C PRO A 232 -8.74 14.92 -6.76
N PHE A 233 -8.28 14.69 -8.00
CA PHE A 233 -8.33 15.71 -9.05
C PHE A 233 -9.76 16.03 -9.48
N LEU A 234 -10.62 15.02 -9.65
CA LEU A 234 -12.03 15.20 -9.95
C LEU A 234 -12.73 15.98 -8.81
N TRP A 235 -12.54 15.58 -7.57
CA TRP A 235 -13.17 16.23 -6.43
C TRP A 235 -12.70 17.67 -6.24
N LYS A 236 -11.40 17.95 -6.43
CA LYS A 236 -10.90 19.32 -6.44
C LYS A 236 -11.57 20.17 -7.52
N SER A 237 -11.73 19.64 -8.76
CA SER A 237 -12.41 20.36 -9.84
C SER A 237 -13.90 20.62 -9.56
N MET A 238 -14.52 19.82 -8.68
CA MET A 238 -15.89 19.99 -8.18
C MET A 238 -15.98 20.94 -6.96
N GLY A 239 -14.86 21.50 -6.50
CA GLY A 239 -14.83 22.43 -5.37
C GLY A 239 -14.75 21.78 -3.98
N TYR A 240 -14.50 20.46 -3.89
CA TYR A 240 -14.33 19.81 -2.58
C TYR A 240 -13.08 20.32 -1.85
N SER A 241 -13.19 20.51 -0.55
CA SER A 241 -12.09 20.89 0.31
C SER A 241 -11.08 19.76 0.48
N LYS A 242 -9.84 20.10 0.88
CA LYS A 242 -8.81 19.09 1.15
C LYS A 242 -9.28 18.05 2.17
N VAL A 243 -9.94 18.49 3.25
CA VAL A 243 -10.46 17.58 4.30
C VAL A 243 -11.51 16.63 3.74
N GLN A 244 -12.45 17.09 2.92
CA GLN A 244 -13.46 16.24 2.29
C GLN A 244 -12.81 15.15 1.41
N ILE A 245 -11.82 15.53 0.61
CA ILE A 245 -11.05 14.60 -0.24
C ILE A 245 -10.31 13.57 0.62
N GLY A 246 -9.61 14.02 1.66
CA GLY A 246 -8.89 13.14 2.57
C GLY A 246 -9.79 12.20 3.35
N THR A 247 -10.96 12.69 3.80
CA THR A 247 -11.97 11.88 4.49
C THR A 247 -12.54 10.79 3.58
N ALA A 248 -12.81 11.11 2.32
CA ALA A 248 -13.29 10.11 1.37
C ALA A 248 -12.27 8.99 1.15
N LEU A 249 -11.01 9.33 0.94
CA LEU A 249 -9.93 8.34 0.81
C LEU A 249 -9.69 7.57 2.10
N PHE A 250 -9.78 8.23 3.27
CA PHE A 250 -9.69 7.56 4.56
C PHE A 250 -10.72 6.43 4.66
N PHE A 251 -12.00 6.72 4.46
CA PHE A 251 -13.05 5.70 4.58
C PHE A 251 -12.92 4.58 3.54
N PHE A 252 -12.55 4.91 2.31
CA PHE A 252 -12.27 3.93 1.27
C PHE A 252 -11.18 2.93 1.69
N LEU A 253 -10.04 3.43 2.16
CA LEU A 253 -8.92 2.60 2.58
C LEU A 253 -9.17 1.89 3.91
N PHE A 254 -9.82 2.56 4.86
CA PHE A 254 -10.13 2.02 6.18
C PHE A 254 -11.11 0.85 6.09
N LEU A 255 -12.19 0.99 5.33
CA LEU A 255 -13.13 -0.11 5.10
C LEU A 255 -12.48 -1.25 4.31
N GLY A 256 -11.55 -0.95 3.41
CA GLY A 256 -10.69 -1.96 2.76
C GLY A 256 -9.83 -2.73 3.77
N GLY A 257 -9.28 -2.05 4.75
CA GLY A 257 -8.56 -2.67 5.87
C GLY A 257 -9.47 -3.57 6.71
N ILE A 258 -10.67 -3.12 7.05
CA ILE A 258 -11.68 -3.93 7.74
C ILE A 258 -12.04 -5.18 6.92
N ALA A 259 -12.25 -5.03 5.62
CA ALA A 259 -12.53 -6.15 4.73
C ALA A 259 -11.41 -7.20 4.77
N SER A 260 -10.16 -6.75 4.74
CA SER A 260 -9.00 -7.63 4.82
C SER A 260 -8.94 -8.41 6.14
N LEU A 261 -9.32 -7.79 7.27
CA LEU A 261 -9.38 -8.46 8.57
C LEU A 261 -10.53 -9.47 8.67
N LEU A 262 -11.66 -9.19 8.04
CA LEU A 262 -12.84 -10.06 8.05
C LEU A 262 -12.77 -11.19 7.02
N SER A 263 -11.98 -10.99 5.96
CA SER A 263 -11.88 -11.89 4.80
C SER A 263 -11.66 -13.36 5.18
N PRO A 264 -10.71 -13.75 6.08
CA PRO A 264 -10.51 -15.16 6.40
C PRO A 264 -11.70 -15.82 7.12
N LYS A 265 -12.48 -15.03 7.89
CA LYS A 265 -13.70 -15.54 8.55
C LYS A 265 -14.85 -15.71 7.56
N LEU A 266 -14.98 -14.77 6.63
CA LEU A 266 -16.02 -14.80 5.61
C LEU A 266 -15.73 -15.88 4.56
N GLU A 267 -14.47 -16.06 4.17
CA GLU A 267 -14.04 -17.13 3.27
C GLU A 267 -14.52 -18.51 3.76
N LYS A 268 -14.37 -18.78 5.06
CA LYS A 268 -14.84 -20.06 5.67
C LYS A 268 -16.35 -20.26 5.53
N LYS A 269 -17.15 -19.19 5.42
CA LYS A 269 -18.61 -19.25 5.33
C LYS A 269 -19.12 -19.32 3.89
N ILE A 270 -18.52 -18.53 2.98
CA ILE A 270 -19.04 -18.37 1.62
C ILE A 270 -18.12 -18.98 0.54
N GLY A 271 -16.97 -19.50 0.94
CA GLY A 271 -15.99 -20.14 0.06
C GLY A 271 -15.05 -19.16 -0.65
N THR A 272 -13.86 -19.65 -0.97
CA THR A 272 -12.78 -18.88 -1.61
C THR A 272 -13.21 -18.28 -2.95
N ALA A 273 -13.85 -19.06 -3.81
CA ALA A 273 -14.31 -18.60 -5.13
C ALA A 273 -15.28 -17.42 -5.02
N THR A 274 -16.25 -17.50 -4.10
CA THR A 274 -17.24 -16.44 -3.88
C THR A 274 -16.58 -15.14 -3.47
N VAL A 275 -15.59 -15.19 -2.56
CA VAL A 275 -14.83 -14.00 -2.13
C VAL A 275 -14.11 -13.34 -3.31
N PHE A 276 -13.47 -14.13 -4.17
CA PHE A 276 -12.80 -13.62 -5.36
C PHE A 276 -13.80 -12.99 -6.34
N TYR A 277 -14.93 -13.67 -6.63
CA TYR A 277 -15.97 -13.14 -7.54
C TYR A 277 -16.56 -11.84 -7.01
N ILE A 278 -16.91 -11.77 -5.72
CA ILE A 278 -17.38 -10.52 -5.09
C ILE A 278 -16.35 -9.42 -5.29
N SER A 279 -15.08 -9.68 -4.97
CA SER A 279 -14.02 -8.67 -5.04
C SER A 279 -13.74 -8.17 -6.47
N MET A 280 -13.95 -9.00 -7.50
CA MET A 280 -13.67 -8.63 -8.89
C MET A 280 -14.89 -8.07 -9.60
N ILE A 281 -16.09 -8.61 -9.36
CA ILE A 281 -17.30 -8.25 -10.10
C ILE A 281 -18.02 -7.06 -9.46
N ALA A 282 -18.17 -7.05 -8.12
CA ALA A 282 -19.00 -6.06 -7.46
C ALA A 282 -18.42 -4.63 -7.51
N THR A 283 -17.14 -4.48 -7.82
CA THR A 283 -16.51 -3.16 -8.01
C THR A 283 -17.13 -2.41 -9.19
N LEU A 284 -17.49 -3.11 -10.28
CA LEU A 284 -18.11 -2.48 -11.46
C LEU A 284 -19.48 -1.86 -11.16
N PRO A 285 -20.50 -2.58 -10.64
CA PRO A 285 -21.79 -1.96 -10.33
C PRO A 285 -21.65 -0.86 -9.27
N MET A 286 -20.74 -0.98 -8.29
CA MET A 286 -20.50 0.09 -7.32
C MET A 286 -19.88 1.33 -7.98
N MET A 287 -18.94 1.17 -8.92
CA MET A 287 -18.41 2.28 -9.68
C MET A 287 -19.48 2.95 -10.53
N LEU A 288 -20.35 2.19 -11.20
CA LEU A 288 -21.48 2.73 -11.97
C LEU A 288 -22.46 3.50 -11.08
N LEU A 289 -22.83 2.96 -9.92
CA LEU A 289 -23.68 3.65 -8.95
C LEU A 289 -23.00 4.94 -8.44
N TYR A 290 -21.71 4.90 -8.16
CA TYR A 290 -20.95 6.09 -7.80
C TYR A 290 -21.03 7.15 -8.90
N MET A 291 -20.83 6.75 -10.17
CA MET A 291 -20.89 7.67 -11.31
C MET A 291 -22.29 8.27 -11.56
N LEU A 292 -23.34 7.56 -11.22
CA LEU A 292 -24.71 8.07 -11.31
C LEU A 292 -25.04 9.08 -10.19
N THR A 293 -24.38 8.95 -9.03
CA THR A 293 -24.74 9.68 -7.81
C THR A 293 -23.79 10.81 -7.44
N TYR A 294 -22.54 10.79 -7.90
CA TYR A 294 -21.50 11.70 -7.40
C TYR A 294 -21.79 13.20 -7.60
N LYS A 295 -22.61 13.59 -8.60
CA LYS A 295 -23.03 14.98 -8.84
C LYS A 295 -24.35 15.34 -8.16
N THR A 296 -25.27 14.41 -8.10
CA THR A 296 -26.65 14.66 -7.68
C THR A 296 -26.91 14.31 -6.22
N MET A 297 -26.23 13.29 -5.70
CA MET A 297 -26.40 12.73 -4.34
C MET A 297 -25.03 12.46 -3.69
N PRO A 298 -24.21 13.50 -3.40
CA PRO A 298 -22.83 13.35 -2.99
C PRO A 298 -22.65 12.53 -1.70
N GLN A 299 -23.62 12.57 -0.76
CA GLN A 299 -23.57 11.77 0.47
C GLN A 299 -23.71 10.28 0.17
N ILE A 300 -24.60 9.91 -0.76
CA ILE A 300 -24.77 8.52 -1.20
C ILE A 300 -23.54 8.06 -1.96
N ALA A 301 -23.02 8.88 -2.87
CA ALA A 301 -21.79 8.59 -3.59
C ALA A 301 -20.60 8.36 -2.64
N PHE A 302 -20.49 9.14 -1.56
CA PHE A 302 -19.46 8.95 -0.54
C PHE A 302 -19.58 7.57 0.13
N VAL A 303 -20.79 7.15 0.53
CA VAL A 303 -21.01 5.82 1.13
C VAL A 303 -20.68 4.70 0.14
N ILE A 304 -21.12 4.83 -1.11
CA ILE A 304 -20.82 3.85 -2.17
C ILE A 304 -19.29 3.73 -2.37
N PHE A 305 -18.59 4.87 -2.42
CA PHE A 305 -17.14 4.89 -2.57
C PHE A 305 -16.42 4.23 -1.39
N ALA A 306 -16.84 4.52 -0.17
CA ALA A 306 -16.28 3.88 1.02
C ALA A 306 -16.50 2.35 1.02
N LEU A 307 -17.71 1.89 0.68
CA LEU A 307 -18.04 0.46 0.56
C LEU A 307 -17.29 -0.21 -0.62
N MET A 308 -17.01 0.52 -1.69
CA MET A 308 -16.20 0.00 -2.80
C MET A 308 -14.78 -0.35 -2.34
N GLY A 309 -14.20 0.40 -1.39
CA GLY A 309 -12.94 0.06 -0.74
C GLY A 309 -13.00 -1.30 -0.03
N PHE A 310 -14.10 -1.56 0.70
CA PHE A 310 -14.34 -2.86 1.34
C PHE A 310 -14.31 -4.00 0.33
N VAL A 311 -15.10 -3.90 -0.73
CA VAL A 311 -15.20 -4.94 -1.76
C VAL A 311 -13.87 -5.17 -2.48
N THR A 312 -13.17 -4.10 -2.85
CA THR A 312 -11.92 -4.17 -3.60
C THR A 312 -10.82 -4.91 -2.81
N MET A 313 -10.71 -4.70 -1.49
CA MET A 313 -9.67 -5.30 -0.67
C MET A 313 -10.05 -6.67 -0.08
N PHE A 314 -11.29 -7.11 -0.28
CA PHE A 314 -11.84 -8.30 0.36
C PHE A 314 -11.04 -9.59 0.08
N ALA A 315 -10.56 -9.81 -1.16
CA ALA A 315 -9.80 -11.01 -1.50
C ALA A 315 -8.26 -10.88 -1.29
N ALA A 316 -7.74 -9.72 -0.86
CA ALA A 316 -6.29 -9.50 -0.80
C ALA A 316 -5.53 -10.47 0.12
N PRO A 317 -5.97 -10.76 1.38
CA PRO A 317 -5.27 -11.70 2.25
C PRO A 317 -5.31 -13.14 1.72
N ILE A 318 -6.42 -13.51 1.08
CA ILE A 318 -6.60 -14.86 0.52
C ILE A 318 -5.66 -15.04 -0.68
N THR A 319 -5.58 -14.05 -1.57
CA THR A 319 -4.65 -14.04 -2.70
C THR A 319 -3.21 -14.27 -2.23
N MET A 320 -2.79 -13.54 -1.19
CA MET A 320 -1.46 -13.68 -0.59
C MET A 320 -1.24 -15.06 0.02
N SER A 321 -2.19 -15.52 0.83
CA SER A 321 -2.10 -16.84 1.49
C SER A 321 -2.03 -17.98 0.48
N MET A 322 -2.84 -17.94 -0.56
CA MET A 322 -2.81 -18.93 -1.65
C MET A 322 -1.48 -18.90 -2.39
N ALA A 323 -0.99 -17.73 -2.76
CA ALA A 323 0.28 -17.61 -3.47
C ALA A 323 1.45 -18.20 -2.66
N GLN A 324 1.52 -17.93 -1.36
CA GLN A 324 2.57 -18.45 -0.48
C GLN A 324 2.50 -19.96 -0.24
N LYS A 325 1.37 -20.60 -0.55
CA LYS A 325 1.22 -22.06 -0.48
C LYS A 325 1.71 -22.78 -1.75
N VAL A 326 1.77 -22.07 -2.89
CA VAL A 326 2.17 -22.66 -4.18
C VAL A 326 3.63 -23.10 -4.19
N LEU A 327 4.55 -22.25 -3.68
CA LEU A 327 5.98 -22.53 -3.53
C LEU A 327 6.41 -22.13 -2.12
N PRO A 328 6.20 -23.01 -1.12
CA PRO A 328 6.40 -22.70 0.30
C PRO A 328 7.83 -22.28 0.66
N GLU A 329 8.82 -22.74 -0.11
CA GLU A 329 10.24 -22.42 0.06
C GLU A 329 10.56 -20.95 -0.25
N TYR A 330 9.72 -20.27 -1.06
CA TYR A 330 9.93 -18.89 -1.52
C TYR A 330 8.93 -17.88 -0.92
N LYS A 331 8.32 -18.17 0.23
CA LYS A 331 7.23 -17.34 0.83
C LYS A 331 7.52 -15.84 0.87
N SER A 332 8.73 -15.45 1.27
CA SER A 332 9.11 -14.03 1.36
C SER A 332 9.23 -13.39 -0.01
N ILE A 333 9.81 -14.11 -0.99
CA ILE A 333 9.95 -13.60 -2.37
C ILE A 333 8.58 -13.49 -3.02
N ILE A 334 7.69 -14.48 -2.81
CA ILE A 334 6.30 -14.46 -3.31
C ILE A 334 5.52 -13.31 -2.68
N GLY A 335 5.73 -13.04 -1.39
CA GLY A 335 5.12 -11.88 -0.73
C GLY A 335 5.50 -10.57 -1.41
N GLY A 336 6.78 -10.39 -1.74
CA GLY A 336 7.27 -9.26 -2.52
C GLY A 336 6.75 -9.23 -3.95
N PHE A 337 6.59 -10.39 -4.59
CA PHE A 337 6.06 -10.52 -5.94
C PHE A 337 4.58 -10.15 -6.01
N ILE A 338 3.75 -10.69 -5.14
CA ILE A 338 2.30 -10.41 -5.12
C ILE A 338 2.00 -8.96 -4.72
N ASN A 339 2.71 -8.41 -3.74
CA ASN A 339 2.49 -7.02 -3.34
C ASN A 339 3.36 -6.05 -4.15
N GLY A 340 4.69 -6.17 -4.05
CA GLY A 340 5.59 -5.18 -4.63
C GLY A 340 5.51 -5.10 -6.15
N PHE A 341 5.60 -6.24 -6.85
CA PHE A 341 5.56 -6.26 -8.31
C PHE A 341 4.19 -5.83 -8.85
N SER A 342 3.08 -6.27 -8.22
CA SER A 342 1.72 -5.85 -8.63
C SER A 342 1.55 -4.34 -8.55
N TRP A 343 1.93 -3.71 -7.45
CA TRP A 343 1.84 -2.27 -7.27
C TRP A 343 2.78 -1.51 -8.22
N GLY A 344 3.98 -2.05 -8.45
CA GLY A 344 4.95 -1.45 -9.36
C GLY A 344 4.47 -1.42 -10.82
N VAL A 345 3.91 -2.53 -11.32
CA VAL A 345 3.35 -2.60 -12.67
C VAL A 345 2.15 -1.67 -12.82
N VAL A 346 1.26 -1.63 -11.81
CA VAL A 346 0.12 -0.72 -11.80
C VAL A 346 0.60 0.75 -11.80
N ALA A 347 1.66 1.08 -11.07
CA ALA A 347 2.22 2.42 -11.07
C ALA A 347 2.72 2.84 -12.46
N ILE A 348 3.35 1.94 -13.20
CA ILE A 348 3.73 2.19 -14.59
C ILE A 348 2.48 2.44 -15.46
N ALA A 349 1.45 1.60 -15.32
CA ALA A 349 0.19 1.77 -16.05
C ALA A 349 -0.49 3.12 -15.70
N MET A 350 -0.45 3.54 -14.44
CA MET A 350 -1.01 4.82 -14.01
C MET A 350 -0.35 6.02 -14.67
N SER A 351 0.93 5.93 -15.03
CA SER A 351 1.60 6.99 -15.79
C SER A 351 0.95 7.23 -17.14
N ILE A 352 0.48 6.17 -17.82
CA ILE A 352 -0.23 6.24 -19.10
C ILE A 352 -1.69 6.65 -18.87
N ILE A 353 -2.34 6.06 -17.87
CA ILE A 353 -3.75 6.31 -17.53
C ILE A 353 -3.98 7.80 -17.21
N GLY A 354 -3.02 8.49 -16.59
CA GLY A 354 -3.10 9.92 -16.33
C GLY A 354 -3.24 10.76 -17.60
N PHE A 355 -2.52 10.43 -18.68
CA PHE A 355 -2.67 11.10 -19.98
C PHE A 355 -4.04 10.82 -20.62
N ILE A 356 -4.49 9.57 -20.59
CA ILE A 356 -5.81 9.19 -21.10
C ILE A 356 -6.91 9.95 -20.34
N ALA A 357 -6.81 10.01 -19.01
CA ALA A 357 -7.79 10.70 -18.17
C ALA A 357 -7.82 12.21 -18.41
N GLN A 358 -6.69 12.82 -18.75
CA GLN A 358 -6.67 14.25 -19.13
C GLN A 358 -7.21 14.50 -20.52
N ALA A 359 -6.93 13.61 -21.47
CA ALA A 359 -7.38 13.74 -22.86
C ALA A 359 -8.88 13.47 -23.03
N THR A 360 -9.46 12.64 -22.16
CA THR A 360 -10.87 12.24 -22.22
C THR A 360 -11.66 12.81 -21.05
N SER A 361 -11.67 12.10 -19.94
CA SER A 361 -12.23 12.47 -18.64
C SER A 361 -11.85 11.40 -17.61
N ILE A 362 -11.78 11.78 -16.33
CA ILE A 362 -11.50 10.82 -15.24
C ILE A 362 -12.60 9.76 -15.14
N VAL A 363 -13.86 10.16 -15.31
CA VAL A 363 -15.04 9.30 -15.10
C VAL A 363 -15.08 8.10 -16.04
N PRO A 364 -15.03 8.24 -17.38
CA PRO A 364 -15.00 7.10 -18.29
C PRO A 364 -13.81 6.17 -18.04
N VAL A 365 -12.65 6.74 -17.72
CA VAL A 365 -11.44 5.96 -17.43
C VAL A 365 -11.63 5.05 -16.23
N LEU A 366 -12.22 5.56 -15.13
CA LEU A 366 -12.50 4.74 -13.94
C LEU A 366 -13.53 3.65 -14.20
N VAL A 367 -14.53 3.92 -15.05
CA VAL A 367 -15.51 2.90 -15.48
C VAL A 367 -14.79 1.78 -16.25
N VAL A 368 -13.98 2.14 -17.25
CA VAL A 368 -13.21 1.14 -18.03
C VAL A 368 -12.31 0.31 -17.13
N ILE A 369 -11.60 0.97 -16.18
CA ILE A 369 -10.75 0.27 -15.21
C ILE A 369 -11.55 -0.71 -14.34
N SER A 370 -12.80 -0.40 -13.99
CA SER A 370 -13.64 -1.30 -13.19
C SER A 370 -14.25 -2.46 -14.00
N VAL A 371 -14.38 -2.30 -15.31
CA VAL A 371 -14.82 -3.38 -16.22
C VAL A 371 -13.77 -4.48 -16.33
N ILE A 372 -12.48 -4.12 -16.35
CA ILE A 372 -11.40 -5.08 -16.57
C ILE A 372 -11.40 -6.23 -15.54
N PRO A 373 -11.46 -6.01 -14.22
CA PRO A 373 -11.55 -7.09 -13.25
C PRO A 373 -12.81 -7.94 -13.39
N ALA A 374 -13.95 -7.31 -13.72
CA ALA A 374 -15.20 -8.02 -13.93
C ALA A 374 -15.08 -9.04 -15.10
N ILE A 375 -14.50 -8.64 -16.24
CA ILE A 375 -14.21 -9.53 -17.36
C ILE A 375 -13.17 -10.60 -16.96
N CYS A 376 -12.10 -10.19 -16.30
CA CYS A 376 -11.02 -11.09 -15.87
C CYS A 376 -11.42 -12.01 -14.71
N SER A 377 -12.64 -11.88 -14.14
CA SER A 377 -13.11 -12.75 -13.06
C SER A 377 -13.14 -14.24 -13.47
N ILE A 378 -13.20 -14.54 -14.76
CA ILE A 378 -13.07 -15.91 -15.28
C ILE A 378 -11.75 -16.59 -14.84
N LEU A 379 -10.70 -15.80 -14.58
CA LEU A 379 -9.41 -16.31 -14.10
C LEU A 379 -9.51 -16.93 -12.69
N VAL A 380 -10.54 -16.59 -11.91
CA VAL A 380 -10.77 -17.15 -10.57
C VAL A 380 -10.89 -18.68 -10.58
N LYS A 381 -11.37 -19.25 -11.67
CA LYS A 381 -11.52 -20.72 -11.82
C LYS A 381 -10.20 -21.46 -11.64
N TYR A 382 -9.07 -20.87 -12.07
CA TYR A 382 -7.77 -21.54 -12.06
C TYR A 382 -7.16 -21.72 -10.66
N PRO A 383 -6.95 -20.69 -9.85
CA PRO A 383 -6.37 -20.88 -8.52
C PRO A 383 -7.28 -21.67 -7.58
N VAL A 384 -8.62 -21.57 -7.73
CA VAL A 384 -9.58 -22.25 -6.86
C VAL A 384 -9.65 -23.74 -7.15
N SER A 385 -9.50 -24.16 -8.42
CA SER A 385 -9.50 -25.59 -8.75
C SER A 385 -8.33 -26.40 -8.16
N TYR A 386 -7.23 -25.72 -7.76
CA TYR A 386 -6.08 -26.37 -7.11
C TYR A 386 -6.18 -26.42 -5.58
N THR A 387 -7.20 -25.84 -4.96
CA THR A 387 -7.38 -25.89 -3.50
C THR A 387 -8.05 -27.17 -3.02
N HIS A 388 -8.50 -28.02 -3.93
CA HIS A 388 -9.12 -29.32 -3.66
C HIS A 388 -8.18 -30.51 -3.91
N LEU A 389 -6.89 -30.27 -4.22
CA LEU A 389 -5.83 -31.25 -4.29
C LEU A 389 -4.90 -31.11 -3.08
#